data_d06778ffa722e98982c8f05dfea9f48f
#
_entry.id   d06778ffa722e98982c8f05dfea9f48f
#
_cell.length_a   1.000
_cell.length_b   1.000
_cell.length_c   1.000
_cell.angle_alpha   90.00
_cell.angle_beta   90.00
_cell.angle_gamma   90.00
#
_symmetry.space_group_name_H-M   'P 1'
#
loop_
_entity.id
_entity.type
_entity.pdbx_description
1 polymer ?
#
loop_
_entity_poly.entity_id
_entity_poly.type
_entity_poly.pdbx_seq_one_letter_code
_entity_poly.pdbx_strand_id
1 'polypeptide(L)'
;MPNDESMDPDIGSKLPGGAALSWGLVKPPQRGPKREMSLSQIVQTAIDIADKEGLPAVSMNRIASALGFTAMSLYRYISSKDDLLLLMQNAVCDIPIPSEDSADWRENMRIYVKSTMQVFRDHPWFGDIPIAGIPITPNNLRFIDWGLRFMKDMPLNDYERMSLILLLSNYSRSSGMMQRDMDRALQAGSTPEQFSGLDYTAALKQLVKPDRFPFLHPVVMSGVYTEENQEENPIGSDIDFGLERILDGIDHYLQAKTQPGQSGK
;
A
#
# COMPACT_ATOMS: atom_id res chain seq x y z
N MET A 1 5.53 27.70 -0.55
CA MET A 1 6.12 27.07 0.64
C MET A 1 6.53 28.18 1.57
N PRO A 2 6.08 28.24 2.82
CA PRO A 2 6.63 29.20 3.77
C PRO A 2 8.11 28.89 3.98
N ASN A 3 8.95 29.91 3.96
CA ASN A 3 10.34 29.81 4.44
C ASN A 3 10.25 29.52 5.94
N ASP A 4 10.42 28.27 6.33
CA ASP A 4 10.53 27.91 7.72
C ASP A 4 11.98 28.16 8.16
N GLU A 5 12.18 29.26 8.91
CA GLU A 5 13.47 29.64 9.48
C GLU A 5 14.02 28.60 10.50
N SER A 6 13.27 27.52 10.77
CA SER A 6 13.63 26.48 11.74
C SER A 6 14.30 25.25 11.11
N MET A 7 14.34 25.13 9.77
CA MET A 7 14.91 23.95 9.12
C MET A 7 16.45 24.03 9.10
N ASP A 8 17.10 22.98 9.60
CA ASP A 8 18.55 22.81 9.51
C ASP A 8 19.01 22.95 8.05
N PRO A 9 19.84 23.94 7.69
CA PRO A 9 20.29 24.15 6.31
C PRO A 9 20.98 22.93 5.68
N ASP A 10 21.49 22.01 6.49
CA ASP A 10 22.21 20.81 6.09
C ASP A 10 21.36 19.53 6.13
N ILE A 11 20.05 19.64 6.38
CA ILE A 11 19.16 18.47 6.46
C ILE A 11 19.19 17.64 5.19
N GLY A 12 19.29 18.28 4.02
CA GLY A 12 19.32 17.60 2.73
C GLY A 12 20.50 16.63 2.58
N SER A 13 21.64 16.91 3.19
CA SER A 13 22.83 16.04 3.17
C SER A 13 22.71 14.85 4.13
N LYS A 14 21.82 14.92 5.12
CA LYS A 14 21.56 13.87 6.12
C LYS A 14 20.51 12.86 5.68
N LEU A 15 19.77 13.16 4.62
CA LEU A 15 18.73 12.30 4.07
C LEU A 15 19.28 11.42 2.92
N PRO A 16 18.67 10.23 2.67
CA PRO A 16 18.87 9.53 1.41
C PRO A 16 18.60 10.47 0.22
N GLY A 17 19.40 10.35 -0.85
CA GLY A 17 19.34 11.27 -2.00
C GLY A 17 17.93 11.33 -2.62
N GLY A 18 17.25 10.20 -2.76
CA GLY A 18 15.89 10.15 -3.26
C GLY A 18 14.87 10.88 -2.36
N ALA A 19 15.05 10.82 -1.04
CA ALA A 19 14.23 11.58 -0.11
C ALA A 19 14.51 13.07 -0.22
N ALA A 20 15.78 13.48 -0.21
CA ALA A 20 16.17 14.90 -0.37
C ALA A 20 15.64 15.50 -1.68
N LEU A 21 15.67 14.73 -2.78
CA LEU A 21 15.09 15.12 -4.07
C LEU A 21 13.55 15.24 -4.00
N SER A 22 12.88 14.33 -3.34
CA SER A 22 11.40 14.37 -3.21
C SER A 22 10.90 15.55 -2.40
N TRP A 23 11.70 16.01 -1.42
CA TRP A 23 11.44 17.23 -0.65
C TRP A 23 11.86 18.52 -1.37
N GLY A 24 12.53 18.42 -2.52
CA GLY A 24 13.07 19.58 -3.24
C GLY A 24 14.22 20.28 -2.52
N LEU A 25 14.87 19.60 -1.55
CA LEU A 25 16.03 20.10 -0.79
C LEU A 25 17.32 20.10 -1.64
N VAL A 26 17.37 19.23 -2.64
CA VAL A 26 18.45 19.16 -3.62
C VAL A 26 17.84 19.39 -5.00
N LYS A 27 18.44 20.31 -5.77
CA LYS A 27 18.02 20.57 -7.14
C LYS A 27 18.77 19.64 -8.09
N PRO A 28 18.10 18.94 -9.01
CA PRO A 28 18.78 18.21 -10.06
C PRO A 28 19.57 19.20 -10.94
N PRO A 29 20.66 18.78 -11.60
CA PRO A 29 21.50 19.65 -12.41
C PRO A 29 20.70 20.28 -13.56
N GLN A 30 20.77 21.61 -13.66
CA GLN A 30 20.03 22.44 -14.64
C GLN A 30 20.89 22.89 -15.82
N ARG A 31 21.70 22.06 -16.48
CA ARG A 31 22.48 22.52 -17.65
C ARG A 31 22.53 21.51 -18.78
N GLY A 32 22.05 21.92 -19.95
CA GLY A 32 22.23 21.28 -21.26
C GLY A 32 21.26 21.82 -22.32
N PRO A 33 21.62 21.89 -23.61
CA PRO A 33 20.76 22.42 -24.66
C PRO A 33 19.72 21.39 -25.10
N LYS A 34 18.48 21.83 -25.17
CA LYS A 34 17.33 21.44 -26.01
C LYS A 34 16.77 20.00 -26.06
N ARG A 35 17.21 19.04 -25.25
CA ARG A 35 16.44 17.82 -24.89
C ARG A 35 16.81 17.50 -23.44
N GLU A 36 16.21 18.23 -22.53
CA GLU A 36 16.45 17.99 -21.11
C GLU A 36 15.51 16.89 -20.63
N MET A 37 16.11 15.81 -20.15
CA MET A 37 15.45 14.78 -19.36
C MET A 37 15.10 15.40 -17.99
N SER A 38 13.86 15.23 -17.54
CA SER A 38 13.44 15.68 -16.21
C SER A 38 13.44 14.52 -15.21
N LEU A 39 13.56 14.85 -13.92
CA LEU A 39 13.43 13.87 -12.85
C LEU A 39 12.07 13.15 -12.90
N SER A 40 10.99 13.88 -13.19
CA SER A 40 9.64 13.30 -13.29
C SER A 40 9.52 12.32 -14.46
N GLN A 41 10.17 12.60 -15.63
CA GLN A 41 10.19 11.66 -16.74
C GLN A 41 10.96 10.38 -16.40
N ILE A 42 12.08 10.46 -15.68
CA ILE A 42 12.83 9.29 -15.23
C ILE A 42 11.98 8.44 -14.30
N VAL A 43 11.35 9.06 -13.30
CA VAL A 43 10.50 8.37 -12.31
C VAL A 43 9.29 7.74 -12.99
N GLN A 44 8.59 8.48 -13.86
CA GLN A 44 7.43 7.95 -14.57
C GLN A 44 7.79 6.77 -15.46
N THR A 45 8.88 6.87 -16.23
CA THR A 45 9.36 5.75 -17.07
C THR A 45 9.72 4.52 -16.22
N ALA A 46 10.30 4.72 -15.03
CA ALA A 46 10.60 3.62 -14.12
C ALA A 46 9.33 2.97 -13.58
N ILE A 47 8.30 3.76 -13.25
CA ILE A 47 6.98 3.29 -12.83
C ILE A 47 6.32 2.50 -13.96
N ASP A 48 6.29 3.03 -15.20
CA ASP A 48 5.70 2.37 -16.35
C ASP A 48 6.36 1.00 -16.66
N ILE A 49 7.68 0.90 -16.48
CA ILE A 49 8.41 -0.37 -16.60
C ILE A 49 8.02 -1.32 -15.48
N ALA A 50 7.96 -0.84 -14.24
CA ALA A 50 7.61 -1.65 -13.08
C ALA A 50 6.18 -2.17 -13.14
N ASP A 51 5.23 -1.35 -13.58
CA ASP A 51 3.82 -1.73 -13.72
C ASP A 51 3.62 -2.84 -14.75
N LYS A 52 4.38 -2.77 -15.85
CA LYS A 52 4.29 -3.74 -16.95
C LYS A 52 5.03 -5.05 -16.70
N GLU A 53 6.21 -4.98 -16.07
CA GLU A 53 7.17 -6.09 -16.07
C GLU A 53 7.69 -6.42 -14.67
N GLY A 54 7.22 -5.69 -13.66
CA GLY A 54 7.65 -5.85 -12.27
C GLY A 54 8.95 -5.12 -11.93
N LEU A 55 9.20 -5.00 -10.63
CA LEU A 55 10.35 -4.29 -10.07
C LEU A 55 11.72 -4.82 -10.54
N PRO A 56 11.93 -6.13 -10.76
CA PRO A 56 13.20 -6.66 -11.29
C PRO A 56 13.60 -6.10 -12.65
N ALA A 57 12.62 -5.70 -13.49
CA ALA A 57 12.88 -5.12 -14.80
C ALA A 57 13.40 -3.68 -14.74
N VAL A 58 13.24 -3.00 -13.61
CA VAL A 58 13.68 -1.61 -13.41
C VAL A 58 15.20 -1.56 -13.24
N SER A 59 15.87 -0.94 -14.20
CA SER A 59 17.32 -0.68 -14.15
C SER A 59 17.66 0.66 -14.80
N MET A 60 18.74 1.30 -14.36
CA MET A 60 19.19 2.58 -14.89
C MET A 60 19.42 2.51 -16.41
N ASN A 61 19.97 1.40 -16.91
CA ASN A 61 20.20 1.19 -18.34
C ASN A 61 18.87 1.14 -19.11
N ARG A 62 17.90 0.40 -18.61
CA ARG A 62 16.61 0.22 -19.29
C ARG A 62 15.81 1.52 -19.37
N ILE A 63 15.77 2.26 -18.26
CA ILE A 63 15.11 3.58 -18.20
C ILE A 63 15.80 4.55 -19.17
N ALA A 64 17.15 4.59 -19.15
CA ALA A 64 17.91 5.44 -20.07
C ALA A 64 17.59 5.11 -21.52
N SER A 65 17.60 3.82 -21.89
CA SER A 65 17.26 3.37 -23.23
C SER A 65 15.85 3.75 -23.65
N ALA A 66 14.87 3.61 -22.75
CA ALA A 66 13.48 3.99 -23.01
C ALA A 66 13.32 5.50 -23.25
N LEU A 67 14.14 6.32 -22.58
CA LEU A 67 14.15 7.77 -22.73
C LEU A 67 15.04 8.27 -23.89
N GLY A 68 15.84 7.39 -24.51
CA GLY A 68 16.77 7.76 -25.57
C GLY A 68 18.07 8.41 -25.07
N PHE A 69 18.49 8.06 -23.85
CA PHE A 69 19.69 8.57 -23.20
C PHE A 69 20.66 7.43 -22.79
N THR A 70 21.78 7.77 -22.20
CA THR A 70 22.73 6.82 -21.60
C THR A 70 22.48 6.71 -20.09
N ALA A 71 22.80 5.58 -19.48
CA ALA A 71 22.71 5.41 -18.03
C ALA A 71 23.54 6.44 -17.25
N MET A 72 24.71 6.84 -17.79
CA MET A 72 25.55 7.89 -17.20
C MET A 72 24.80 9.24 -17.11
N SER A 73 23.91 9.51 -18.06
CA SER A 73 23.07 10.72 -18.02
C SER A 73 22.05 10.68 -16.88
N LEU A 74 21.49 9.50 -16.59
CA LEU A 74 20.56 9.32 -15.47
C LEU A 74 21.26 9.49 -14.11
N TYR A 75 22.46 8.95 -13.97
CA TYR A 75 23.22 9.07 -12.71
C TYR A 75 23.54 10.52 -12.33
N ARG A 76 23.41 11.47 -13.24
CA ARG A 76 23.51 12.90 -12.94
C ARG A 76 22.27 13.43 -12.20
N TYR A 77 21.13 12.76 -12.31
CA TYR A 77 19.85 13.13 -11.67
C TYR A 77 19.59 12.32 -10.42
N ILE A 78 19.92 11.04 -10.43
CA ILE A 78 19.60 10.08 -9.37
C ILE A 78 20.85 9.24 -9.11
N SER A 79 21.36 9.28 -7.87
CA SER A 79 22.67 8.72 -7.53
C SER A 79 22.67 7.19 -7.47
N SER A 80 21.53 6.58 -7.16
CA SER A 80 21.42 5.13 -6.96
C SER A 80 20.06 4.58 -7.37
N LYS A 81 19.96 3.26 -7.48
CA LYS A 81 18.65 2.58 -7.65
C LYS A 81 17.77 2.75 -6.42
N ASP A 82 18.34 2.78 -5.23
CA ASP A 82 17.58 2.96 -3.99
C ASP A 82 16.95 4.35 -3.92
N ASP A 83 17.68 5.38 -4.36
CA ASP A 83 17.12 6.73 -4.50
C ASP A 83 15.97 6.78 -5.51
N LEU A 84 16.11 6.07 -6.63
CA LEU A 84 15.04 5.94 -7.62
C LEU A 84 13.81 5.27 -7.02
N LEU A 85 13.99 4.20 -6.24
CA LEU A 85 12.87 3.50 -5.58
C LEU A 85 12.14 4.41 -4.59
N LEU A 86 12.85 5.24 -3.83
CA LEU A 86 12.23 6.23 -2.95
C LEU A 86 11.40 7.27 -3.73
N LEU A 87 11.91 7.72 -4.87
CA LEU A 87 11.18 8.66 -5.74
C LEU A 87 9.93 8.01 -6.38
N MET A 88 10.05 6.75 -6.82
CA MET A 88 8.92 5.98 -7.33
C MET A 88 7.84 5.78 -6.26
N GLN A 89 8.24 5.39 -5.03
CA GLN A 89 7.33 5.27 -3.89
C GLN A 89 6.61 6.58 -3.59
N ASN A 90 7.35 7.70 -3.57
CA ASN A 90 6.75 9.00 -3.36
C ASN A 90 5.75 9.36 -4.44
N ALA A 91 6.05 9.07 -5.70
CA ALA A 91 5.19 9.42 -6.82
C ALA A 91 3.86 8.64 -6.80
N VAL A 92 3.88 7.32 -6.54
CA VAL A 92 2.66 6.51 -6.50
C VAL A 92 1.79 6.77 -5.27
N CYS A 93 2.36 7.37 -4.22
CA CYS A 93 1.62 7.84 -3.05
C CYS A 93 1.04 9.26 -3.22
N ASP A 94 1.18 9.88 -4.40
CA ASP A 94 0.52 11.16 -4.70
C ASP A 94 -0.93 10.94 -5.12
N ILE A 95 -1.74 10.48 -4.17
CA ILE A 95 -3.16 10.23 -4.37
C ILE A 95 -4.00 11.40 -3.84
N PRO A 96 -5.22 11.58 -4.39
CA PRO A 96 -6.17 12.55 -3.87
C PRO A 96 -6.54 12.23 -2.41
N ILE A 97 -6.32 13.19 -1.52
CA ILE A 97 -6.78 13.12 -0.14
C ILE A 97 -8.04 13.98 -0.04
N PRO A 98 -9.15 13.45 0.54
CA PRO A 98 -10.37 14.24 0.74
C PRO A 98 -10.07 15.52 1.52
N SER A 99 -10.64 16.64 1.07
CA SER A 99 -10.49 17.94 1.75
C SER A 99 -11.27 17.98 3.07
N GLU A 100 -12.35 17.24 3.17
CA GLU A 100 -13.20 17.13 4.34
C GLU A 100 -13.32 15.67 4.77
N ASP A 101 -13.40 15.46 6.08
CA ASP A 101 -13.62 14.15 6.66
C ASP A 101 -15.13 13.92 6.85
N SER A 102 -15.57 12.66 6.75
CA SER A 102 -16.91 12.27 7.15
C SER A 102 -17.08 12.47 8.66
N ALA A 103 -18.30 12.77 9.09
CA ALA A 103 -18.65 12.77 10.51
C ALA A 103 -18.55 11.36 11.14
N ASP A 104 -18.67 10.31 10.31
CA ASP A 104 -18.45 8.93 10.72
C ASP A 104 -16.97 8.55 10.57
N TRP A 105 -16.30 8.34 11.70
CA TRP A 105 -14.92 7.93 11.73
C TRP A 105 -14.67 6.56 11.08
N ARG A 106 -15.65 5.65 11.13
CA ARG A 106 -15.55 4.35 10.47
C ARG A 106 -15.46 4.53 8.95
N GLU A 107 -16.25 5.45 8.39
CA GLU A 107 -16.21 5.74 6.96
C GLU A 107 -14.86 6.35 6.54
N ASN A 108 -14.30 7.25 7.35
CA ASN A 108 -12.95 7.78 7.10
C ASN A 108 -11.90 6.67 7.08
N MET A 109 -11.96 5.72 8.00
CA MET A 109 -11.05 4.56 8.02
C MET A 109 -11.25 3.64 6.82
N ARG A 110 -12.50 3.41 6.38
CA ARG A 110 -12.78 2.65 5.16
C ARG A 110 -12.19 3.30 3.93
N ILE A 111 -12.39 4.62 3.78
CA ILE A 111 -11.84 5.38 2.67
C ILE A 111 -10.30 5.33 2.69
N TYR A 112 -9.68 5.49 3.86
CA TYR A 112 -8.24 5.40 4.04
C TYR A 112 -7.69 4.03 3.59
N VAL A 113 -8.29 2.94 4.08
CA VAL A 113 -7.89 1.57 3.73
C VAL A 113 -8.07 1.31 2.23
N LYS A 114 -9.23 1.65 1.67
CA LYS A 114 -9.52 1.44 0.24
C LYS A 114 -8.60 2.25 -0.66
N SER A 115 -8.30 3.50 -0.30
CA SER A 115 -7.35 4.34 -1.03
C SER A 115 -5.93 3.77 -0.98
N THR A 116 -5.50 3.24 0.17
CA THR A 116 -4.19 2.59 0.29
C THR A 116 -4.13 1.29 -0.55
N MET A 117 -5.18 0.47 -0.49
CA MET A 117 -5.25 -0.76 -1.29
C MET A 117 -5.19 -0.47 -2.78
N GLN A 118 -5.82 0.62 -3.24
CA GLN A 118 -5.83 1.01 -4.64
C GLN A 118 -4.41 1.25 -5.17
N VAL A 119 -3.51 1.84 -4.37
CA VAL A 119 -2.10 2.03 -4.75
C VAL A 119 -1.41 0.69 -5.07
N PHE A 120 -1.68 -0.36 -4.30
CA PHE A 120 -1.13 -1.69 -4.56
C PHE A 120 -1.72 -2.38 -5.78
N ARG A 121 -2.95 -2.05 -6.14
CA ARG A 121 -3.60 -2.56 -7.37
C ARG A 121 -3.07 -1.87 -8.60
N ASP A 122 -2.95 -0.54 -8.55
CA ASP A 122 -2.48 0.28 -9.67
C ASP A 122 -0.98 0.07 -9.91
N HIS A 123 -0.21 -0.13 -8.83
CA HIS A 123 1.23 -0.30 -8.84
C HIS A 123 1.65 -1.60 -8.14
N PRO A 124 1.45 -2.77 -8.79
CA PRO A 124 1.65 -4.08 -8.15
C PRO A 124 3.04 -4.31 -7.56
N TRP A 125 4.07 -3.66 -8.09
CA TRP A 125 5.45 -3.73 -7.62
C TRP A 125 5.69 -3.00 -6.27
N PHE A 126 4.77 -2.09 -5.90
CA PHE A 126 4.92 -1.31 -4.66
C PHE A 126 4.92 -2.22 -3.42
N GLY A 127 4.17 -3.32 -3.47
CA GLY A 127 4.16 -4.35 -2.43
C GLY A 127 5.47 -5.12 -2.29
N ASP A 128 6.31 -5.16 -3.33
CA ASP A 128 7.57 -5.89 -3.35
C ASP A 128 8.73 -5.09 -2.70
N ILE A 129 8.53 -3.80 -2.40
CA ILE A 129 9.53 -2.97 -1.74
C ILE A 129 9.54 -3.25 -0.24
N PRO A 130 10.71 -3.61 0.35
CA PRO A 130 10.81 -3.86 1.78
C PRO A 130 10.46 -2.61 2.61
N ILE A 131 9.71 -2.80 3.70
CA ILE A 131 9.46 -1.76 4.68
C ILE A 131 10.66 -1.71 5.63
N ALA A 132 11.46 -0.64 5.53
CA ALA A 132 12.63 -0.43 6.39
C ALA A 132 12.34 0.51 7.59
N GLY A 133 11.17 1.11 7.65
CA GLY A 133 10.77 2.07 8.69
C GLY A 133 9.62 2.97 8.24
N ILE A 134 9.39 4.06 8.98
CA ILE A 134 8.43 5.09 8.57
C ILE A 134 8.95 5.75 7.29
N PRO A 135 8.14 5.80 6.22
CA PRO A 135 8.53 6.47 4.98
C PRO A 135 8.80 7.95 5.23
N ILE A 136 9.95 8.45 4.74
CA ILE A 136 10.39 9.85 4.96
C ILE A 136 10.11 10.76 3.77
N THR A 137 9.38 10.30 2.77
CA THR A 137 9.03 11.08 1.58
C THR A 137 7.72 11.86 1.77
N PRO A 138 7.57 13.04 1.16
CA PRO A 138 6.45 13.95 1.45
C PRO A 138 5.08 13.35 1.23
N ASN A 139 4.85 12.60 0.14
CA ASN A 139 3.52 12.05 -0.13
C ASN A 139 3.17 10.90 0.81
N ASN A 140 4.13 10.09 1.23
CA ASN A 140 3.92 9.09 2.26
C ASN A 140 3.58 9.72 3.62
N LEU A 141 4.27 10.80 3.99
CA LEU A 141 3.97 11.52 5.25
C LEU A 141 2.61 12.22 5.19
N ARG A 142 2.22 12.80 4.04
CA ARG A 142 0.86 13.34 3.84
C ARG A 142 -0.21 12.27 4.07
N PHE A 143 0.08 11.04 3.70
CA PHE A 143 -0.85 9.93 3.88
C PHE A 143 -1.01 9.57 5.36
N ILE A 144 0.09 9.52 6.11
CA ILE A 144 0.07 9.31 7.56
C ILE A 144 -0.67 10.48 8.25
N ASP A 145 -0.38 11.72 7.87
CA ASP A 145 -1.01 12.92 8.41
C ASP A 145 -2.53 12.91 8.18
N TRP A 146 -2.97 12.48 6.99
CA TRP A 146 -4.40 12.29 6.73
C TRP A 146 -5.04 11.29 7.70
N GLY A 147 -4.39 10.16 7.94
CA GLY A 147 -4.86 9.18 8.93
C GLY A 147 -4.95 9.75 10.34
N LEU A 148 -3.98 10.57 10.74
CA LEU A 148 -3.99 11.25 12.04
C LEU A 148 -5.10 12.31 12.13
N ARG A 149 -5.39 13.02 11.02
CA ARG A 149 -6.40 14.07 10.95
C ARG A 149 -7.78 13.60 11.40
N PHE A 150 -8.27 12.47 10.86
CA PHE A 150 -9.60 11.98 11.23
C PHE A 150 -9.64 11.29 12.61
N MET A 151 -8.50 11.07 13.24
CA MET A 151 -8.40 10.55 14.61
C MET A 151 -8.15 11.65 15.66
N LYS A 152 -8.07 12.94 15.26
CA LYS A 152 -7.65 14.05 16.14
C LYS A 152 -8.49 14.19 17.40
N ASP A 153 -9.81 13.98 17.27
CA ASP A 153 -10.79 14.16 18.36
C ASP A 153 -11.10 12.86 19.12
N MET A 154 -10.42 11.75 18.77
CA MET A 154 -10.57 10.48 19.47
C MET A 154 -9.81 10.48 20.79
N PRO A 155 -10.30 9.79 21.85
CA PRO A 155 -9.64 9.68 23.15
C PRO A 155 -8.41 8.77 23.10
N LEU A 156 -7.49 9.04 22.16
CA LEU A 156 -6.29 8.28 21.88
C LEU A 156 -5.05 9.14 22.13
N ASN A 157 -4.01 8.55 22.70
CA ASN A 157 -2.70 9.16 22.71
C ASN A 157 -1.97 8.97 21.36
N ASP A 158 -0.85 9.64 21.16
CA ASP A 158 -0.13 9.63 19.88
C ASP A 158 0.41 8.24 19.51
N TYR A 159 0.85 7.47 20.50
CA TYR A 159 1.29 6.08 20.28
C TYR A 159 0.15 5.21 19.76
N GLU A 160 -1.05 5.34 20.32
CA GLU A 160 -2.24 4.59 19.92
C GLU A 160 -2.68 4.98 18.50
N ARG A 161 -2.67 6.29 18.19
CA ARG A 161 -2.97 6.77 16.83
C ARG A 161 -2.00 6.19 15.81
N MET A 162 -0.70 6.25 16.08
CA MET A 162 0.32 5.67 15.19
C MET A 162 0.19 4.15 15.07
N SER A 163 -0.17 3.45 16.16
CA SER A 163 -0.42 2.01 16.14
C SER A 163 -1.63 1.64 15.28
N LEU A 164 -2.69 2.43 15.30
CA LEU A 164 -3.85 2.25 14.43
C LEU A 164 -3.50 2.52 12.96
N ILE A 165 -2.71 3.56 12.66
CA ILE A 165 -2.20 3.78 11.30
C ILE A 165 -1.42 2.57 10.81
N LEU A 166 -0.53 2.03 11.64
CA LEU A 166 0.26 0.84 11.30
C LEU A 166 -0.63 -0.39 11.07
N LEU A 167 -1.64 -0.61 11.92
CA LEU A 167 -2.60 -1.69 11.79
C LEU A 167 -3.37 -1.60 10.45
N LEU A 168 -3.95 -0.44 10.15
CA LEU A 168 -4.71 -0.19 8.92
C LEU A 168 -3.82 -0.29 7.68
N SER A 169 -2.59 0.23 7.73
CA SER A 169 -1.63 0.16 6.62
C SER A 169 -1.19 -1.28 6.35
N ASN A 170 -0.95 -2.09 7.39
CA ASN A 170 -0.61 -3.51 7.22
C ASN A 170 -1.77 -4.30 6.64
N TYR A 171 -3.01 -4.05 7.10
CA TYR A 171 -4.20 -4.66 6.54
C TYR A 171 -4.36 -4.31 5.06
N SER A 172 -4.26 -3.02 4.71
CA SER A 172 -4.35 -2.53 3.33
C SER A 172 -3.30 -3.17 2.43
N ARG A 173 -2.03 -3.22 2.90
CA ARG A 173 -0.93 -3.84 2.15
C ARG A 173 -1.20 -5.31 1.89
N SER A 174 -1.51 -6.09 2.94
CA SER A 174 -1.75 -7.53 2.82
C SER A 174 -2.92 -7.83 1.88
N SER A 175 -4.04 -7.13 2.06
CA SER A 175 -5.23 -7.29 1.23
C SER A 175 -4.98 -6.85 -0.22
N GLY A 176 -4.29 -5.72 -0.42
CA GLY A 176 -3.93 -5.23 -1.76
C GLY A 176 -2.99 -6.18 -2.51
N MET A 177 -1.99 -6.73 -1.82
CA MET A 177 -1.09 -7.72 -2.40
C MET A 177 -1.80 -9.03 -2.75
N MET A 178 -2.68 -9.51 -1.89
CA MET A 178 -3.48 -10.72 -2.15
C MET A 178 -4.37 -10.51 -3.39
N GLN A 179 -5.06 -9.38 -3.48
CA GLN A 179 -5.90 -9.07 -4.64
C GLN A 179 -5.08 -8.93 -5.92
N ARG A 180 -3.91 -8.26 -5.86
CA ARG A 180 -2.96 -8.20 -6.98
C ARG A 180 -2.56 -9.59 -7.48
N ASP A 181 -2.23 -10.50 -6.56
CA ASP A 181 -1.78 -11.85 -6.93
C ASP A 181 -2.91 -12.66 -7.56
N MET A 182 -4.14 -12.50 -7.10
CA MET A 182 -5.34 -13.06 -7.72
C MET A 182 -5.57 -12.49 -9.13
N ASP A 183 -5.52 -11.17 -9.30
CA ASP A 183 -5.71 -10.50 -10.59
C ASP A 183 -4.64 -10.96 -11.61
N ARG A 184 -3.37 -11.08 -11.18
CA ARG A 184 -2.28 -11.59 -12.02
C ARG A 184 -2.51 -13.04 -12.46
N ALA A 185 -3.00 -13.86 -11.57
CA ALA A 185 -3.28 -15.25 -11.89
C ALA A 185 -4.41 -15.38 -12.91
N LEU A 186 -5.47 -14.59 -12.78
CA LEU A 186 -6.57 -14.52 -13.76
C LEU A 186 -6.06 -14.03 -15.14
N GLN A 187 -5.23 -12.99 -15.15
CA GLN A 187 -4.63 -12.47 -16.41
C GLN A 187 -3.69 -13.45 -17.08
N ALA A 188 -3.02 -14.32 -16.32
CA ALA A 188 -2.17 -15.39 -16.87
C ALA A 188 -2.96 -16.56 -17.49
N GLY A 189 -4.28 -16.43 -17.56
CA GLY A 189 -5.16 -17.46 -18.14
C GLY A 189 -5.56 -18.55 -17.15
N SER A 190 -5.23 -18.36 -15.86
CA SER A 190 -5.82 -19.18 -14.80
C SER A 190 -7.28 -18.79 -14.69
N THR A 191 -8.18 -19.68 -15.07
CA THR A 191 -9.61 -19.40 -14.87
C THR A 191 -9.95 -19.49 -13.39
N PRO A 192 -11.00 -18.79 -12.92
CA PRO A 192 -11.52 -19.00 -11.57
C PRO A 192 -11.75 -20.48 -11.25
N GLU A 193 -12.13 -21.27 -12.26
CA GLU A 193 -12.26 -22.72 -12.18
C GLU A 193 -10.92 -23.46 -12.01
N GLN A 194 -9.79 -22.91 -12.40
CA GLN A 194 -8.45 -23.48 -12.13
C GLN A 194 -7.89 -23.07 -10.77
N PHE A 195 -8.32 -21.94 -10.22
CA PHE A 195 -7.98 -21.52 -8.85
C PHE A 195 -8.97 -22.03 -7.80
N SER A 196 -10.25 -22.08 -8.14
CA SER A 196 -11.34 -22.64 -7.36
C SER A 196 -12.00 -23.81 -8.09
N GLY A 197 -11.36 -24.33 -9.16
CA GLY A 197 -11.97 -25.18 -10.17
C GLY A 197 -12.61 -26.44 -9.60
N LEU A 198 -13.55 -26.96 -10.34
CA LEU A 198 -14.21 -28.25 -10.05
C LEU A 198 -13.17 -29.34 -9.68
N ASP A 199 -12.00 -29.31 -10.29
CA ASP A 199 -10.92 -30.24 -9.99
C ASP A 199 -10.26 -29.97 -8.63
N TYR A 200 -10.04 -28.69 -8.26
CA TYR A 200 -9.49 -28.33 -6.94
C TYR A 200 -10.51 -28.61 -5.84
N THR A 201 -11.76 -28.26 -6.06
CA THR A 201 -12.87 -28.56 -5.16
C THR A 201 -13.08 -30.07 -4.99
N ALA A 202 -13.10 -30.80 -6.08
CA ALA A 202 -13.23 -32.25 -6.06
C ALA A 202 -12.05 -32.89 -5.34
N ALA A 203 -10.81 -32.38 -5.58
CA ALA A 203 -9.62 -32.84 -4.88
C ALA A 203 -9.69 -32.53 -3.37
N LEU A 204 -10.08 -31.32 -2.97
CA LEU A 204 -10.27 -30.98 -1.56
C LEU A 204 -11.29 -31.89 -0.88
N LYS A 205 -12.46 -32.12 -1.49
CA LYS A 205 -13.50 -33.01 -0.97
C LYS A 205 -13.01 -34.47 -0.83
N GLN A 206 -12.07 -34.88 -1.69
CA GLN A 206 -11.47 -36.21 -1.58
C GLN A 206 -10.33 -36.28 -0.55
N LEU A 207 -9.53 -35.24 -0.42
CA LEU A 207 -8.34 -35.20 0.45
C LEU A 207 -8.68 -34.87 1.90
N VAL A 208 -9.67 -33.98 2.12
CA VAL A 208 -10.07 -33.55 3.46
C VAL A 208 -11.02 -34.56 4.06
N LYS A 209 -10.50 -35.49 4.84
CA LYS A 209 -11.28 -36.54 5.54
C LYS A 209 -11.58 -36.14 6.97
N PRO A 210 -12.77 -36.49 7.52
CA PRO A 210 -13.20 -36.07 8.85
C PRO A 210 -12.33 -36.62 9.99
N ASP A 211 -11.72 -37.78 9.82
CA ASP A 211 -10.79 -38.40 10.78
C ASP A 211 -9.47 -37.64 10.92
N ARG A 212 -9.01 -37.00 9.82
CA ARG A 212 -7.78 -36.24 9.77
C ARG A 212 -7.98 -34.74 9.94
N PHE A 213 -9.11 -34.23 9.42
CA PHE A 213 -9.45 -32.79 9.39
C PHE A 213 -10.88 -32.55 9.92
N PRO A 214 -11.18 -32.85 11.20
CA PRO A 214 -12.55 -32.84 11.72
C PRO A 214 -13.25 -31.46 11.64
N PHE A 215 -12.49 -30.36 11.71
CA PHE A 215 -13.02 -29.01 11.66
C PHE A 215 -13.04 -28.42 10.25
N LEU A 216 -12.11 -28.79 9.39
CA LEU A 216 -12.06 -28.32 8.00
C LEU A 216 -13.03 -29.07 7.10
N HIS A 217 -13.23 -30.37 7.35
CA HIS A 217 -14.11 -31.22 6.54
C HIS A 217 -15.52 -30.64 6.34
N PRO A 218 -16.26 -30.23 7.39
CA PRO A 218 -17.60 -29.66 7.20
C PRO A 218 -17.56 -28.34 6.39
N VAL A 219 -16.53 -27.52 6.54
CA VAL A 219 -16.37 -26.27 5.76
C VAL A 219 -16.14 -26.54 4.28
N VAL A 220 -15.30 -27.54 3.95
CA VAL A 220 -15.08 -27.95 2.54
C VAL A 220 -16.35 -28.55 1.94
N MET A 221 -17.09 -29.35 2.73
CA MET A 221 -18.32 -29.97 2.25
C MET A 221 -19.49 -28.99 2.09
N SER A 222 -19.48 -27.85 2.80
CA SER A 222 -20.52 -26.82 2.64
C SER A 222 -20.46 -26.06 1.31
N GLY A 223 -19.33 -26.17 0.56
CA GLY A 223 -19.14 -25.47 -0.69
C GLY A 223 -18.81 -23.98 -0.57
N VAL A 224 -18.66 -23.44 0.65
CA VAL A 224 -18.36 -22.02 0.90
C VAL A 224 -17.02 -21.58 0.29
N TYR A 225 -16.02 -22.48 0.26
CA TYR A 225 -14.71 -22.20 -0.33
C TYR A 225 -14.61 -22.47 -1.85
N THR A 226 -15.68 -22.97 -2.45
CA THR A 226 -15.62 -23.54 -3.80
C THR A 226 -16.62 -22.92 -4.76
N GLU A 227 -17.19 -21.78 -4.40
CA GLU A 227 -18.19 -21.03 -5.18
C GLU A 227 -19.45 -21.84 -5.59
N GLU A 228 -19.59 -23.07 -5.11
CA GLU A 228 -20.79 -23.88 -5.38
C GLU A 228 -22.04 -23.29 -4.70
N ASN A 229 -21.84 -22.46 -3.66
CA ASN A 229 -22.90 -21.77 -2.92
C ASN A 229 -22.71 -20.25 -2.98
N GLN A 230 -22.79 -19.66 -4.16
CA GLN A 230 -22.72 -18.20 -4.34
C GLN A 230 -23.96 -17.45 -3.80
N GLU A 231 -25.03 -18.15 -3.45
CA GLU A 231 -26.30 -17.50 -3.11
C GLU A 231 -26.35 -16.86 -1.71
N GLU A 232 -25.40 -17.15 -0.83
CA GLU A 232 -25.41 -16.62 0.54
C GLU A 232 -24.02 -16.27 1.07
N ASN A 233 -23.37 -15.25 0.51
CA ASN A 233 -22.30 -14.58 1.26
C ASN A 233 -22.87 -13.29 1.90
N PRO A 234 -23.50 -13.36 3.10
CA PRO A 234 -24.12 -12.20 3.76
C PRO A 234 -23.10 -11.18 4.26
N ILE A 235 -21.82 -11.49 4.18
CA ILE A 235 -20.73 -10.69 4.73
C ILE A 235 -19.96 -9.88 3.68
N GLY A 236 -20.35 -9.92 2.40
CA GLY A 236 -19.63 -9.23 1.33
C GLY A 236 -18.30 -9.91 0.99
N SER A 237 -17.31 -9.15 0.58
CA SER A 237 -15.97 -9.68 0.34
C SER A 237 -15.25 -9.99 1.65
N ASP A 238 -14.33 -10.97 1.65
CA ASP A 238 -13.48 -11.28 2.82
C ASP A 238 -12.70 -10.06 3.32
N ILE A 239 -12.36 -9.16 2.40
CA ILE A 239 -11.67 -7.90 2.70
C ILE A 239 -12.59 -6.95 3.47
N ASP A 240 -13.85 -6.78 3.03
CA ASP A 240 -14.79 -5.92 3.74
C ASP A 240 -15.13 -6.51 5.12
N PHE A 241 -15.32 -7.82 5.21
CA PHE A 241 -15.54 -8.49 6.49
C PHE A 241 -14.39 -8.29 7.46
N GLY A 242 -13.15 -8.51 7.00
CA GLY A 242 -11.95 -8.32 7.82
C GLY A 242 -11.80 -6.88 8.31
N LEU A 243 -12.02 -5.90 7.43
CA LEU A 243 -12.00 -4.48 7.79
C LEU A 243 -13.05 -4.14 8.85
N GLU A 244 -14.30 -4.58 8.68
CA GLU A 244 -15.36 -4.33 9.66
C GLU A 244 -15.04 -4.92 11.04
N ARG A 245 -14.42 -6.10 11.10
CA ARG A 245 -13.99 -6.67 12.39
C ARG A 245 -12.88 -5.86 13.04
N ILE A 246 -11.96 -5.29 12.26
CA ILE A 246 -10.94 -4.35 12.77
C ILE A 246 -11.64 -3.10 13.33
N LEU A 247 -12.59 -2.52 12.59
CA LEU A 247 -13.32 -1.32 13.01
C LEU A 247 -14.18 -1.57 14.26
N ASP A 248 -14.79 -2.74 14.39
CA ASP A 248 -15.50 -3.14 15.61
C ASP A 248 -14.57 -3.25 16.81
N GLY A 249 -13.36 -3.79 16.61
CA GLY A 249 -12.33 -3.83 17.66
C GLY A 249 -11.87 -2.44 18.09
N ILE A 250 -11.69 -1.53 17.14
CA ILE A 250 -11.36 -0.13 17.41
C ILE A 250 -12.49 0.55 18.19
N ASP A 251 -13.75 0.36 17.78
CA ASP A 251 -14.90 0.92 18.47
C ASP A 251 -14.99 0.46 19.91
N HIS A 252 -14.86 -0.84 20.13
CA HIS A 252 -14.84 -1.40 21.48
C HIS A 252 -13.72 -0.79 22.34
N TYR A 253 -12.53 -0.60 21.75
CA TYR A 253 -11.40 0.04 22.44
C TYR A 253 -11.69 1.50 22.82
N LEU A 254 -12.30 2.27 21.91
CA LEU A 254 -12.68 3.67 22.14
C LEU A 254 -13.75 3.77 23.26
N GLN A 255 -14.76 2.88 23.23
CA GLN A 255 -15.80 2.83 24.25
C GLN A 255 -15.24 2.51 25.63
N ALA A 256 -14.31 1.57 25.74
CA ALA A 256 -13.64 1.23 26.99
C ALA A 256 -12.85 2.40 27.58
N LYS A 257 -12.31 3.29 26.75
CA LYS A 257 -11.61 4.50 27.18
C LYS A 257 -12.51 5.63 27.65
N THR A 258 -13.72 5.72 27.11
CA THR A 258 -14.69 6.75 27.46
C THR A 258 -15.51 6.41 28.73
N GLN A 259 -15.48 5.16 29.17
CA GLN A 259 -16.11 4.73 30.42
C GLN A 259 -15.09 4.76 31.57
N PRO A 260 -15.06 5.81 32.40
CA PRO A 260 -14.15 5.85 33.55
C PRO A 260 -14.67 4.89 34.64
N GLY A 261 -13.94 3.80 34.87
CA GLY A 261 -14.02 3.06 36.12
C GLY A 261 -14.62 1.67 36.14
N GLN A 262 -14.03 0.72 35.41
CA GLN A 262 -14.12 -0.70 35.78
C GLN A 262 -12.76 -1.44 35.69
N SER A 263 -11.66 -0.73 35.85
CA SER A 263 -10.34 -1.38 35.95
C SER A 263 -9.85 -1.24 37.41
N GLY A 264 -10.28 -2.18 38.23
CA GLY A 264 -9.78 -2.21 39.61
C GLY A 264 -10.45 -3.27 40.47
N LYS A 265 -10.20 -4.54 40.20
CA LYS A 265 -10.07 -5.53 41.30
C LYS A 265 -9.27 -6.71 40.81
#